data_4edaed516940dfbc15d26cc678ae258e
#
_entry.id   4edaed516940dfbc15d26cc678ae258e
#
_cell.length_a   1.000
_cell.length_b   1.000
_cell.length_c   1.000
_cell.angle_alpha   90.00
_cell.angle_beta   90.00
_cell.angle_gamma   90.00
#
_symmetry.space_group_name_H-M   'P 1'
#
loop_
_entity.id
_entity.type
_entity.pdbx_description
1 polymer ?
#
loop_
_entity_poly.entity_id
_entity_poly.type
_entity_poly.pdbx_seq_one_letter_code
_entity_poly.pdbx_strand_id
1 'polypeptide(L)'
;MFTVKNVKSFQGRQGIGYICDLYRNNEKVSTIEDYADGGYPYGITRYAAELREYGKTIGLAYSEEIILNCIVDSVENNVPIETMVAEYKKFLG
;
A
#
# COMPACT_ATOMS: atom_id res chain seq x y z
N MET A 1 -3.73 -12.62 -1.11
CA MET A 1 -3.65 -11.42 -1.94
C MET A 1 -4.21 -10.21 -1.20
N PHE A 2 -3.52 -9.09 -1.26
CA PHE A 2 -3.98 -7.85 -0.64
C PHE A 2 -4.44 -6.84 -1.71
N THR A 3 -5.47 -6.11 -1.40
CA THR A 3 -5.90 -4.93 -2.17
C THR A 3 -6.50 -3.91 -1.21
N VAL A 4 -6.85 -2.75 -1.73
CA VAL A 4 -7.49 -1.70 -0.94
C VAL A 4 -8.74 -1.20 -1.64
N LYS A 5 -9.67 -0.64 -0.86
CA LYS A 5 -10.89 -0.02 -1.36
C LYS A 5 -11.14 1.28 -0.61
N ASN A 6 -12.00 2.12 -1.18
CA ASN A 6 -12.43 3.37 -0.55
C ASN A 6 -11.24 4.27 -0.20
N VAL A 7 -10.30 4.42 -1.15
CA VAL A 7 -9.12 5.24 -0.96
C VAL A 7 -9.50 6.71 -1.03
N LYS A 8 -9.07 7.47 -0.01
CA LYS A 8 -9.19 8.94 0.02
C LYS A 8 -7.81 9.51 0.25
N SER A 9 -7.31 10.28 -0.72
CA SER A 9 -6.01 10.91 -0.65
C SER A 9 -6.14 12.37 -0.22
N PHE A 10 -5.12 12.88 0.45
CA PHE A 10 -5.08 14.28 0.90
C PHE A 10 -3.64 14.74 1.00
N GLN A 11 -3.42 16.07 0.99
CA GLN A 11 -2.10 16.64 1.17
C GLN A 11 -1.74 16.66 2.65
N GLY A 12 -0.68 15.93 3.01
CA GLY A 12 -0.13 15.92 4.35
C GLY A 12 1.09 16.84 4.46
N ARG A 13 1.75 16.80 5.61
CA ARG A 13 2.93 17.64 5.86
C ARG A 13 4.13 17.23 4.99
N GLN A 14 4.29 15.96 4.76
CA GLN A 14 5.47 15.40 4.08
C GLN A 14 5.10 14.68 2.79
N GLY A 15 4.00 15.09 2.15
CA GLY A 15 3.56 14.50 0.90
C GLY A 15 2.08 14.15 0.92
N ILE A 16 1.71 13.15 0.13
CA ILE A 16 0.32 12.71 0.01
C ILE A 16 0.02 11.62 1.03
N GLY A 17 -0.95 11.88 1.89
CA GLY A 17 -1.49 10.87 2.79
C GLY A 17 -2.72 10.22 2.20
N TYR A 18 -3.23 9.18 2.87
CA TYR A 18 -4.44 8.49 2.44
C TYR A 18 -5.10 7.75 3.59
N ILE A 19 -6.39 7.51 3.42
CA ILE A 19 -7.18 6.62 4.28
C ILE A 19 -7.83 5.61 3.34
N CYS A 20 -7.78 4.33 3.69
CA CYS A 20 -8.37 3.28 2.87
C CYS A 20 -8.72 2.05 3.71
N ASP A 21 -9.52 1.16 3.12
CA ASP A 21 -9.82 -0.13 3.69
C ASP A 21 -8.90 -1.18 3.10
N LEU A 22 -8.22 -1.93 3.96
CA LEU A 22 -7.35 -3.04 3.55
C LEU A 22 -8.15 -4.32 3.47
N TYR A 23 -8.04 -5.00 2.32
CA TYR A 23 -8.67 -6.28 2.07
C TYR A 23 -7.62 -7.37 1.87
N ARG A 24 -7.85 -8.51 2.49
CA ARG A 24 -7.05 -9.72 2.30
C ARG A 24 -7.97 -10.82 1.80
N ASN A 25 -7.67 -11.36 0.62
CA ASN A 25 -8.49 -12.40 0.00
C ASN A 25 -9.98 -12.04 -0.05
N ASN A 26 -10.29 -10.81 -0.48
CA ASN A 26 -11.64 -10.26 -0.62
C ASN A 26 -12.38 -9.99 0.68
N GLU A 27 -11.69 -10.03 1.81
CA GLU A 27 -12.29 -9.74 3.11
C GLU A 27 -11.61 -8.52 3.73
N LYS A 28 -12.40 -7.54 4.19
CA LYS A 28 -11.87 -6.37 4.88
C LYS A 28 -11.25 -6.81 6.21
N VAL A 29 -9.97 -6.47 6.40
CA VAL A 29 -9.25 -6.85 7.62
C VAL A 29 -8.79 -5.66 8.46
N SER A 30 -8.72 -4.46 7.87
CA SER A 30 -8.25 -3.27 8.58
C SER A 30 -8.67 -1.99 7.87
N THR A 31 -8.61 -0.88 8.59
CA THR A 31 -8.62 0.47 8.01
C THR A 31 -7.23 1.06 8.19
N ILE A 32 -6.67 1.56 7.10
CA ILE A 32 -5.32 2.13 7.08
C ILE A 32 -5.42 3.65 7.04
N GLU A 33 -4.62 4.32 7.87
CA GLU A 33 -4.55 5.76 7.90
C GLU A 33 -3.09 6.20 7.86
N ASP A 34 -2.70 6.81 6.75
CA ASP A 34 -1.36 7.38 6.58
C ASP A 34 -1.51 8.89 6.42
N TYR A 35 -1.10 9.64 7.44
CA TYR A 35 -1.28 11.08 7.47
C TYR A 35 -0.13 11.86 6.81
N ALA A 36 0.87 11.16 6.30
CA ALA A 36 2.04 11.78 5.67
C ALA A 36 2.70 12.82 6.57
N ASP A 37 2.84 12.49 7.84
CA ASP A 37 3.46 13.35 8.85
C ASP A 37 4.81 12.80 9.36
N GLY A 38 5.34 11.79 8.66
CA GLY A 38 6.58 11.12 9.03
C GLY A 38 6.38 9.92 9.96
N GLY A 39 5.14 9.67 10.40
CA GLY A 39 4.83 8.53 11.26
C GLY A 39 4.51 7.28 10.46
N TYR A 40 4.48 6.17 11.18
CA TYR A 40 4.11 4.87 10.62
C TYR A 40 2.59 4.83 10.37
N PRO A 41 2.13 4.24 9.26
CA PRO A 41 0.68 4.17 9.00
C PRO A 41 -0.06 3.39 10.08
N TYR A 42 -1.23 3.90 10.49
CA TYR A 42 -2.08 3.21 11.45
C TYR A 42 -2.82 2.05 10.76
N GLY A 43 -3.02 0.96 11.49
CA GLY A 43 -3.80 -0.18 11.01
C GLY A 43 -3.01 -1.21 10.23
N ILE A 44 -1.73 -1.00 9.97
CA ILE A 44 -0.89 -1.88 9.15
C ILE A 44 -0.10 -2.89 9.98
N THR A 45 0.21 -2.58 11.24
CA THR A 45 1.17 -3.35 12.05
C THR A 45 0.86 -4.84 12.10
N ARG A 46 -0.40 -5.18 12.31
CA ARG A 46 -0.84 -6.58 12.42
C ARG A 46 -0.59 -7.39 11.14
N TYR A 47 -0.58 -6.72 9.99
CA TYR A 47 -0.45 -7.36 8.69
C TYR A 47 0.89 -7.10 8.02
N ALA A 48 1.82 -6.46 8.74
CA ALA A 48 3.11 -6.08 8.18
C ALA A 48 3.90 -7.26 7.59
N ALA A 49 4.00 -8.36 8.34
CA ALA A 49 4.74 -9.53 7.86
C ALA A 49 4.06 -10.16 6.64
N GLU A 50 2.73 -10.24 6.65
CA GLU A 50 1.98 -10.80 5.51
C GLU A 50 2.11 -9.92 4.28
N LEU A 51 2.11 -8.59 4.47
CA LEU A 51 2.31 -7.64 3.36
C LEU A 51 3.70 -7.81 2.74
N ARG A 52 4.75 -7.96 3.56
CA ARG A 52 6.09 -8.21 3.05
C ARG A 52 6.16 -9.52 2.26
N GLU A 53 5.51 -10.57 2.75
CA GLU A 53 5.46 -11.84 2.02
C GLU A 53 4.71 -11.70 0.69
N TYR A 54 3.59 -11.00 0.70
CA TYR A 54 2.86 -10.70 -0.53
C TYR A 54 3.74 -9.92 -1.51
N GLY A 55 4.50 -8.95 -1.01
CA GLY A 55 5.43 -8.19 -1.84
C GLY A 55 6.41 -9.10 -2.58
N LYS A 56 6.95 -10.11 -1.91
CA LYS A 56 7.86 -11.07 -2.56
C LYS A 56 7.17 -11.80 -3.71
N THR A 57 5.90 -12.14 -3.55
CA THR A 57 5.16 -12.87 -4.60
C THR A 57 4.89 -12.03 -5.83
N ILE A 58 4.80 -10.71 -5.68
CA ILE A 58 4.58 -9.80 -6.82
C ILE A 58 5.88 -9.19 -7.35
N GLY A 59 7.02 -9.64 -6.83
CA GLY A 59 8.32 -9.18 -7.29
C GLY A 59 8.80 -7.88 -6.68
N LEU A 60 8.26 -7.50 -5.52
CA LEU A 60 8.62 -6.26 -4.83
C LEU A 60 9.01 -6.59 -3.38
N ALA A 61 10.26 -6.99 -3.19
CA ALA A 61 10.79 -7.41 -1.89
C ALA A 61 11.28 -6.21 -1.08
N TYR A 62 10.34 -5.43 -0.54
CA TYR A 62 10.61 -4.22 0.23
C TYR A 62 9.76 -4.21 1.50
N SER A 63 9.79 -3.08 2.23
CA SER A 63 9.03 -2.94 3.46
C SER A 63 7.52 -2.97 3.21
N GLU A 64 6.76 -3.27 4.26
CA GLU A 64 5.30 -3.27 4.19
C GLU A 64 4.73 -1.92 3.77
N GLU A 65 5.38 -0.81 4.16
CA GLU A 65 4.93 0.53 3.75
C GLU A 65 5.02 0.72 2.24
N ILE A 66 6.13 0.27 1.65
CA ILE A 66 6.33 0.35 0.21
C ILE A 66 5.33 -0.54 -0.53
N ILE A 67 5.11 -1.75 -0.03
CA ILE A 67 4.14 -2.67 -0.61
C ILE A 67 2.74 -2.05 -0.57
N LEU A 68 2.35 -1.50 0.57
CA LEU A 68 1.05 -0.87 0.71
C LEU A 68 0.90 0.33 -0.23
N ASN A 69 1.92 1.19 -0.32
CA ASN A 69 1.89 2.33 -1.24
C ASN A 69 1.71 1.88 -2.69
N CYS A 70 2.39 0.80 -3.08
CA CYS A 70 2.25 0.24 -4.41
C CYS A 70 0.81 -0.23 -4.67
N ILE A 71 0.20 -0.91 -3.71
CA ILE A 71 -1.18 -1.38 -3.83
C ILE A 71 -2.14 -0.18 -3.95
N VAL A 72 -1.98 0.83 -3.10
CA VAL A 72 -2.82 2.04 -3.13
C VAL A 72 -2.69 2.74 -4.49
N ASP A 73 -1.48 2.94 -4.98
CA ASP A 73 -1.25 3.59 -6.27
C ASP A 73 -1.86 2.80 -7.42
N SER A 74 -1.76 1.48 -7.39
CA SER A 74 -2.38 0.61 -8.39
C SER A 74 -3.89 0.82 -8.46
N VAL A 75 -4.54 0.86 -7.31
CA VAL A 75 -5.99 1.05 -7.22
C VAL A 75 -6.38 2.47 -7.64
N GLU A 76 -5.69 3.49 -7.13
CA GLU A 76 -6.01 4.88 -7.45
C GLU A 76 -5.83 5.22 -8.92
N ASN A 77 -4.79 4.66 -9.54
CA ASN A 77 -4.50 4.91 -10.95
C ASN A 77 -5.19 3.92 -11.89
N ASN A 78 -5.94 2.99 -11.32
CA ASN A 78 -6.67 1.97 -12.08
C ASN A 78 -5.77 1.21 -13.06
N VAL A 79 -4.60 0.80 -12.58
CA VAL A 79 -3.66 -0.02 -13.35
C VAL A 79 -3.42 -1.35 -12.64
N PRO A 80 -3.09 -2.42 -13.37
CA PRO A 80 -2.78 -3.71 -12.74
C PRO A 80 -1.60 -3.60 -11.78
N ILE A 81 -1.61 -4.41 -10.73
CA ILE A 81 -0.52 -4.38 -9.73
C ILE A 81 0.84 -4.65 -10.39
N GLU A 82 0.90 -5.52 -11.39
CA GLU A 82 2.15 -5.84 -12.11
C GLU A 82 2.74 -4.60 -12.77
N THR A 83 1.88 -3.76 -13.35
CA THR A 83 2.30 -2.50 -13.98
C THR A 83 2.86 -1.55 -12.94
N MET A 84 2.20 -1.41 -11.79
CA MET A 84 2.66 -0.53 -10.73
C MET A 84 3.95 -1.05 -10.11
N VAL A 85 4.10 -2.36 -9.94
CA VAL A 85 5.34 -2.97 -9.45
C VAL A 85 6.50 -2.60 -10.37
N ALA A 86 6.30 -2.67 -11.69
CA ALA A 86 7.34 -2.30 -12.66
C ALA A 86 7.75 -0.84 -12.51
N GLU A 87 6.77 0.05 -12.28
CA GLU A 87 7.07 1.48 -12.05
C GLU A 87 7.85 1.68 -10.75
N TYR A 88 7.45 1.02 -9.68
CA TYR A 88 8.16 1.12 -8.40
C TYR A 88 9.60 0.64 -8.49
N LYS A 89 9.86 -0.43 -9.23
CA LYS A 89 11.22 -0.94 -9.41
C LYS A 89 12.14 0.08 -10.08
N LYS A 90 11.63 0.93 -10.95
CA LYS A 90 12.42 1.99 -11.59
C LYS A 90 12.92 3.02 -10.56
N PHE A 91 12.13 3.29 -9.52
CA PHE A 91 12.52 4.25 -8.49
C PHE A 91 13.37 3.62 -7.39
N LEU A 92 13.10 2.36 -7.06
CA LEU A 92 13.74 1.69 -5.92
C LEU A 92 15.02 0.96 -6.28
N GLY A 93 15.14 0.64 -7.53
CA GLY A 93 16.18 -0.22 -7.94
C GLY A 93 17.22 0.08 -8.77
#